data_e50edf3b34169a512673f0c2fa26eef9
#
_entry.id   e50edf3b34169a512673f0c2fa26eef9
#
_cell.length_a   1.000
_cell.length_b   1.000
_cell.length_c   1.000
_cell.angle_alpha   90.00
_cell.angle_beta   90.00
_cell.angle_gamma   90.00
#
_symmetry.space_group_name_H-M   'P 1'
#
loop_
_entity.id
_entity.type
_entity.pdbx_description
1 polymer ?
#
loop_
_entity_poly.entity_id
_entity_poly.type
_entity_poly.pdbx_seq_one_letter_code
_entity_poly.pdbx_strand_id
1 'polypeptide(L)'
;MWILAFIFLQSILNVFGEDLRSSLYFVNASLQEVVFSSTTGALVPCPAAAVPPATLRWYLATGEEIYDVPGIRHVHPNGTLQIYGFLPSSFSNLINDNTYYCTAENPSGKIRSQDLHIKAVFREPYTVRVADQRVMRGNTAVFKCIIPASVEEYVSVVSWEKDTVSLVSGPRYLITSMGALYIQDVQSEDAVNIYRCTTRHRYTGETRQSNSARLLLSEPVNSAPVILDGFERREVMVGHRVELPCKASGHPTPRYRWLRDNSPLESDSRYHQSVSGLLIEATRPSDAGSYVCEVWNSFGNSKVVGRLVVKQPLKAVVSPRKVRGSVGSQVSLFCSVTGSDEYEISWYRNAEKIYQGINVRITGINNENLVMEGMAKSDGGAYQCFARNGKMSTQDLVQVVLEDGTPKILSAFSEKVVSPNEPISLVCHVKGTPLPTVTWTLDDDPVIKDSNHRMDRIITTEGHVLSYLNVSQTQVTDGGVYRCTCNNSAGSVSYQARINVQPVFDQ
;
A
#
# COMPACT_ATOMS: atom_id res chain seq x y z
N MET A 1 -2.26 47.77 18.40
CA MET A 1 -1.31 46.67 18.08
C MET A 1 -1.90 45.28 18.01
N TRP A 2 -3.07 45.01 18.64
CA TRP A 2 -3.73 43.69 18.61
C TRP A 2 -4.65 43.48 17.40
N ILE A 3 -5.18 44.47 16.76
CA ILE A 3 -6.09 44.37 15.60
C ILE A 3 -5.33 44.04 14.32
N LEU A 4 -4.11 44.53 14.16
CA LEU A 4 -3.25 44.20 12.99
C LEU A 4 -2.73 42.75 13.03
N ALA A 5 -2.51 42.18 14.22
CA ALA A 5 -2.13 40.77 14.39
C ALA A 5 -3.26 39.81 14.01
N PHE A 6 -4.53 40.19 14.29
CA PHE A 6 -5.69 39.35 13.95
C PHE A 6 -5.98 39.33 12.44
N ILE A 7 -5.76 40.45 11.74
CA ILE A 7 -5.92 40.54 10.27
C ILE A 7 -4.80 39.79 9.56
N PHE A 8 -3.57 39.80 10.09
CA PHE A 8 -2.46 39.02 9.54
C PHE A 8 -2.62 37.52 9.78
N LEU A 9 -3.17 37.10 10.93
CA LEU A 9 -3.47 35.70 11.22
C LEU A 9 -4.61 35.16 10.32
N GLN A 10 -5.64 35.98 10.05
CA GLN A 10 -6.74 35.61 9.14
C GLN A 10 -6.29 35.56 7.67
N SER A 11 -5.36 36.41 7.24
CA SER A 11 -4.81 36.34 5.88
C SER A 11 -3.86 35.16 5.70
N ILE A 12 -3.09 34.75 6.72
CA ILE A 12 -2.27 33.54 6.68
C ILE A 12 -3.14 32.28 6.71
N LEU A 13 -4.23 32.27 7.48
CA LEU A 13 -5.19 31.15 7.50
C LEU A 13 -5.95 31.01 6.17
N ASN A 14 -6.18 32.09 5.43
CA ASN A 14 -6.81 32.02 4.11
C ASN A 14 -5.84 31.59 2.97
N VAL A 15 -4.53 31.80 3.10
CA VAL A 15 -3.53 31.37 2.11
C VAL A 15 -3.20 29.86 2.27
N PHE A 16 -3.32 29.32 3.49
CA PHE A 16 -3.18 27.86 3.74
C PHE A 16 -4.51 27.11 3.72
N GLY A 17 -5.64 27.79 3.55
CA GLY A 17 -6.99 27.24 3.70
C GLY A 17 -7.58 26.55 2.47
N GLU A 18 -6.94 26.60 1.28
CA GLU A 18 -7.49 25.99 0.07
C GLU A 18 -6.94 24.58 -0.24
N ASP A 19 -5.83 24.17 0.36
CA ASP A 19 -5.22 22.85 0.12
C ASP A 19 -5.60 21.76 1.15
N LEU A 20 -6.33 22.11 2.22
CA LEU A 20 -6.80 21.19 3.27
C LEU A 20 -8.23 20.65 3.07
N ARG A 21 -8.86 20.94 1.93
CA ARG A 21 -10.32 20.78 1.80
C ARG A 21 -10.83 19.37 1.58
N SER A 22 -9.99 18.40 1.27
CA SER A 22 -10.48 17.01 1.18
C SER A 22 -9.33 16.02 1.10
N SER A 23 -9.21 15.14 2.07
CA SER A 23 -8.28 14.01 2.04
C SER A 23 -9.04 12.71 2.27
N LEU A 24 -8.61 11.65 1.59
CA LEU A 24 -9.19 10.32 1.73
C LEU A 24 -8.08 9.32 1.47
N TYR A 25 -7.68 8.52 2.48
CA TYR A 25 -6.60 7.54 2.36
C TYR A 25 -6.74 6.43 3.40
N PHE A 26 -6.06 5.31 3.17
CA PHE A 26 -5.95 4.23 4.16
C PHE A 26 -4.66 4.36 4.97
N VAL A 27 -4.79 4.21 6.29
CA VAL A 27 -3.66 4.17 7.23
C VAL A 27 -3.25 2.72 7.43
N ASN A 28 -1.95 2.41 7.33
CA ASN A 28 -1.41 1.07 7.58
C ASN A 28 -2.15 -0.06 6.82
N ALA A 29 -2.26 0.07 5.51
CA ALA A 29 -3.00 -0.85 4.65
C ALA A 29 -2.31 -2.21 4.42
N SER A 30 -1.52 -2.72 5.37
CA SER A 30 -0.76 -3.97 5.23
C SER A 30 -1.50 -5.22 5.78
N LEU A 31 -2.68 -5.06 6.36
CA LEU A 31 -3.43 -6.19 6.91
C LEU A 31 -4.05 -6.99 5.77
N GLN A 32 -3.58 -8.23 5.56
CA GLN A 32 -4.03 -9.10 4.47
C GLN A 32 -4.79 -10.32 4.95
N GLU A 33 -4.56 -10.73 6.20
CA GLU A 33 -5.22 -11.87 6.81
C GLU A 33 -5.55 -11.57 8.28
N VAL A 34 -6.77 -11.92 8.68
CA VAL A 34 -7.22 -11.94 10.08
C VAL A 34 -7.66 -13.34 10.43
N VAL A 35 -6.84 -14.02 11.24
CA VAL A 35 -7.17 -15.32 11.79
C VAL A 35 -7.73 -15.15 13.19
N PHE A 36 -8.86 -15.76 13.48
CA PHE A 36 -9.53 -15.63 14.79
C PHE A 36 -10.08 -16.97 15.29
N SER A 37 -10.23 -17.09 16.60
CA SER A 37 -10.88 -18.26 17.19
C SER A 37 -12.40 -18.21 16.99
N SER A 38 -13.00 -19.32 16.56
CA SER A 38 -14.45 -19.45 16.44
C SER A 38 -15.21 -19.14 17.72
N THR A 39 -14.57 -19.30 18.89
CA THR A 39 -15.20 -19.02 20.20
C THR A 39 -15.23 -17.54 20.58
N THR A 40 -14.29 -16.73 20.06
CA THR A 40 -14.17 -15.31 20.43
C THR A 40 -14.71 -14.36 19.38
N GLY A 41 -14.73 -14.80 18.10
CA GLY A 41 -15.01 -13.89 17.00
C GLY A 41 -13.86 -12.95 16.67
N ALA A 42 -14.12 -11.94 15.84
CA ALA A 42 -13.13 -10.96 15.38
C ALA A 42 -13.70 -9.55 15.36
N LEU A 43 -12.83 -8.55 15.58
CA LEU A 43 -13.06 -7.13 15.33
C LEU A 43 -12.05 -6.67 14.28
N VAL A 44 -12.54 -6.25 13.12
CA VAL A 44 -11.71 -5.88 11.97
C VAL A 44 -11.95 -4.42 11.62
N PRO A 45 -11.01 -3.51 11.91
CA PRO A 45 -11.18 -2.10 11.58
C PRO A 45 -11.05 -1.85 10.07
N CYS A 46 -11.81 -0.88 9.56
CA CYS A 46 -11.56 -0.28 8.25
C CYS A 46 -10.66 0.96 8.45
N PRO A 47 -9.34 0.87 8.18
CA PRO A 47 -8.38 1.87 8.61
C PRO A 47 -8.32 3.08 7.68
N ALA A 48 -9.47 3.65 7.30
CA ALA A 48 -9.53 4.84 6.47
C ALA A 48 -9.47 6.12 7.30
N ALA A 49 -8.71 7.10 6.80
CA ALA A 49 -8.69 8.46 7.30
C ALA A 49 -9.23 9.42 6.23
N ALA A 50 -10.09 10.36 6.63
CA ALA A 50 -10.78 11.24 5.71
C ALA A 50 -11.10 12.61 6.31
N VAL A 51 -11.01 13.66 5.50
CA VAL A 51 -11.49 15.00 5.79
C VAL A 51 -12.26 15.49 4.54
N PRO A 52 -13.55 15.77 4.62
CA PRO A 52 -14.48 15.49 5.73
C PRO A 52 -14.62 13.97 6.02
N PRO A 53 -15.23 13.60 7.16
CA PRO A 53 -15.41 12.19 7.52
C PRO A 53 -16.03 11.37 6.39
N ALA A 54 -15.54 10.14 6.19
CA ALA A 54 -16.02 9.24 5.16
C ALA A 54 -17.09 8.29 5.69
N THR A 55 -18.02 7.90 4.81
CA THR A 55 -18.90 6.76 5.03
C THR A 55 -18.12 5.48 4.76
N LEU A 56 -18.11 4.55 5.73
CA LEU A 56 -17.39 3.28 5.66
C LEU A 56 -18.37 2.14 5.42
N ARG A 57 -18.04 1.25 4.48
CA ARG A 57 -18.85 0.07 4.15
C ARG A 57 -17.96 -1.12 3.89
N TRP A 58 -18.48 -2.32 4.12
CA TRP A 58 -17.78 -3.58 3.88
C TRP A 58 -18.41 -4.36 2.74
N TYR A 59 -17.57 -5.08 2.02
CA TYR A 59 -17.95 -5.90 0.86
C TYR A 59 -17.22 -7.26 0.91
N LEU A 60 -17.83 -8.28 0.32
CA LEU A 60 -17.12 -9.47 -0.11
C LEU A 60 -16.24 -9.16 -1.33
N ALA A 61 -15.20 -9.95 -1.56
CA ALA A 61 -14.35 -9.80 -2.76
C ALA A 61 -15.15 -9.90 -4.08
N THR A 62 -16.33 -10.53 -4.04
CA THR A 62 -17.28 -10.60 -5.17
C THR A 62 -17.95 -9.26 -5.50
N GLY A 63 -17.85 -8.25 -4.60
CA GLY A 63 -18.51 -6.94 -4.73
C GLY A 63 -19.86 -6.84 -4.01
N GLU A 64 -20.30 -7.91 -3.33
CA GLU A 64 -21.54 -7.91 -2.56
C GLU A 64 -21.37 -7.14 -1.25
N GLU A 65 -22.28 -6.19 -0.97
CA GLU A 65 -22.24 -5.39 0.26
C GLU A 65 -22.61 -6.21 1.48
N ILE A 66 -21.92 -5.98 2.58
CA ILE A 66 -22.12 -6.67 3.86
C ILE A 66 -23.09 -5.87 4.71
N TYR A 67 -24.16 -6.53 5.15
CA TYR A 67 -25.15 -5.99 6.05
C TYR A 67 -25.09 -6.68 7.42
N ASP A 68 -25.64 -6.02 8.42
CA ASP A 68 -25.79 -6.55 9.77
C ASP A 68 -26.66 -7.80 9.77
N VAL A 69 -26.19 -8.83 10.46
CA VAL A 69 -26.95 -10.05 10.72
C VAL A 69 -26.85 -10.34 12.23
N PRO A 70 -27.96 -10.22 13.00
CA PRO A 70 -27.95 -10.40 14.43
C PRO A 70 -27.29 -11.71 14.87
N GLY A 71 -26.33 -11.61 15.83
CA GLY A 71 -25.60 -12.75 16.36
C GLY A 71 -24.55 -13.39 15.43
N ILE A 72 -24.39 -12.88 14.20
CA ILE A 72 -23.43 -13.40 13.24
C ILE A 72 -22.38 -12.34 12.91
N ARG A 73 -22.80 -11.16 12.44
CA ARG A 73 -21.90 -10.05 12.08
C ARG A 73 -22.59 -8.69 12.27
N HIS A 74 -21.78 -7.68 12.54
CA HIS A 74 -22.22 -6.29 12.70
C HIS A 74 -21.16 -5.30 12.18
N VAL A 75 -21.60 -4.27 11.48
CA VAL A 75 -20.73 -3.17 11.05
C VAL A 75 -20.98 -1.96 11.97
N HIS A 76 -19.98 -1.66 12.79
CA HIS A 76 -20.06 -0.52 13.71
C HIS A 76 -20.02 0.82 12.96
N PRO A 77 -20.57 1.91 13.55
CA PRO A 77 -20.54 3.24 12.94
C PRO A 77 -19.12 3.77 12.63
N ASN A 78 -18.10 3.30 13.34
CA ASN A 78 -16.70 3.63 13.09
C ASN A 78 -16.07 2.79 11.98
N GLY A 79 -16.85 1.97 11.26
CA GLY A 79 -16.40 1.10 10.17
C GLY A 79 -15.76 -0.21 10.62
N THR A 80 -15.77 -0.56 11.91
CA THR A 80 -15.26 -1.86 12.36
C THR A 80 -16.26 -2.96 12.03
N LEU A 81 -15.82 -3.98 11.29
CA LEU A 81 -16.58 -5.21 11.08
C LEU A 81 -16.37 -6.14 12.27
N GLN A 82 -17.43 -6.48 12.96
CA GLN A 82 -17.47 -7.49 14.01
C GLN A 82 -18.04 -8.78 13.47
N ILE A 83 -17.31 -9.87 13.67
CA ILE A 83 -17.79 -11.23 13.47
C ILE A 83 -17.92 -11.85 14.85
N TYR A 84 -19.13 -12.33 15.21
CA TYR A 84 -19.36 -12.91 16.52
C TYR A 84 -18.80 -14.33 16.62
N GLY A 85 -18.53 -14.77 17.85
CA GLY A 85 -18.17 -16.16 18.12
C GLY A 85 -19.32 -17.11 17.76
N PHE A 86 -18.98 -18.31 17.31
CA PHE A 86 -19.96 -19.29 16.84
C PHE A 86 -19.53 -20.73 17.17
N LEU A 87 -20.48 -21.65 17.16
CA LEU A 87 -20.22 -23.07 17.32
C LEU A 87 -19.72 -23.69 15.98
N PRO A 88 -18.90 -24.74 16.03
CA PRO A 88 -18.42 -25.41 14.81
C PRO A 88 -19.52 -25.83 13.85
N SER A 89 -20.69 -26.23 14.35
CA SER A 89 -21.87 -26.59 13.57
C SER A 89 -22.48 -25.39 12.79
N SER A 90 -22.18 -24.15 13.17
CA SER A 90 -22.68 -22.95 12.54
C SER A 90 -21.63 -22.28 11.61
N PHE A 91 -20.57 -23.01 11.28
CA PHE A 91 -19.53 -22.50 10.37
C PHE A 91 -20.09 -22.28 8.96
N SER A 92 -19.73 -21.15 8.40
CA SER A 92 -20.06 -20.80 7.01
C SER A 92 -18.83 -20.22 6.31
N ASN A 93 -18.41 -20.84 5.21
CA ASN A 93 -17.31 -20.33 4.38
C ASN A 93 -17.58 -18.89 3.92
N LEU A 94 -18.83 -18.54 3.62
CA LEU A 94 -19.19 -17.19 3.17
C LEU A 94 -18.94 -16.11 4.20
N ILE A 95 -18.85 -16.48 5.49
CA ILE A 95 -18.70 -15.53 6.60
C ILE A 95 -17.38 -15.73 7.33
N ASN A 96 -17.03 -16.98 7.61
CA ASN A 96 -15.98 -17.30 8.56
C ASN A 96 -14.64 -17.66 7.91
N ASP A 97 -14.63 -17.86 6.57
CA ASP A 97 -13.42 -18.14 5.78
C ASP A 97 -13.58 -17.54 4.38
N ASN A 98 -13.48 -16.20 4.29
CA ASN A 98 -13.74 -15.49 3.04
C ASN A 98 -12.88 -14.21 2.94
N THR A 99 -12.87 -13.65 1.75
CA THR A 99 -12.13 -12.41 1.46
C THR A 99 -13.07 -11.21 1.41
N TYR A 100 -12.69 -10.19 2.15
CA TYR A 100 -13.44 -8.95 2.35
C TYR A 100 -12.62 -7.74 1.95
N TYR A 101 -13.29 -6.64 1.67
CA TYR A 101 -12.67 -5.31 1.61
C TYR A 101 -13.62 -4.26 2.16
N CYS A 102 -13.08 -3.15 2.64
CA CYS A 102 -13.89 -2.00 3.00
C CYS A 102 -13.70 -0.85 2.01
N THR A 103 -14.70 0.00 1.92
CA THR A 103 -14.66 1.25 1.15
C THR A 103 -14.84 2.44 2.09
N ALA A 104 -14.22 3.55 1.71
CA ALA A 104 -14.41 4.84 2.33
C ALA A 104 -14.83 5.85 1.26
N GLU A 105 -15.90 6.59 1.52
CA GLU A 105 -16.50 7.53 0.57
C GLU A 105 -16.78 8.88 1.21
N ASN A 106 -16.32 9.94 0.56
CA ASN A 106 -16.62 11.33 0.91
C ASN A 106 -16.72 12.18 -0.39
N PRO A 107 -16.95 13.50 -0.34
CA PRO A 107 -17.03 14.34 -1.54
C PRO A 107 -15.80 14.32 -2.46
N SER A 108 -14.62 13.84 -1.98
CA SER A 108 -13.43 13.66 -2.82
C SER A 108 -13.47 12.41 -3.69
N GLY A 109 -14.39 11.50 -3.44
CA GLY A 109 -14.53 10.24 -4.16
C GLY A 109 -14.68 9.04 -3.23
N LYS A 110 -14.51 7.86 -3.79
CA LYS A 110 -14.59 6.58 -3.11
C LYS A 110 -13.29 5.79 -3.29
N ILE A 111 -12.78 5.23 -2.22
CA ILE A 111 -11.59 4.37 -2.25
C ILE A 111 -11.91 3.04 -1.59
N ARG A 112 -11.16 1.99 -1.98
CA ARG A 112 -11.28 0.67 -1.36
C ARG A 112 -9.99 0.27 -0.64
N SER A 113 -10.12 -0.56 0.41
CA SER A 113 -8.99 -1.23 1.03
C SER A 113 -8.43 -2.34 0.14
N GLN A 114 -7.30 -2.89 0.53
CA GLN A 114 -6.82 -4.16 0.01
C GLN A 114 -7.78 -5.29 0.41
N ASP A 115 -7.70 -6.39 -0.33
CA ASP A 115 -8.40 -7.61 0.02
C ASP A 115 -7.85 -8.16 1.34
N LEU A 116 -8.75 -8.48 2.24
CA LEU A 116 -8.47 -9.02 3.56
C LEU A 116 -9.12 -10.39 3.68
N HIS A 117 -8.32 -11.43 3.86
CA HIS A 117 -8.83 -12.76 4.14
C HIS A 117 -9.14 -12.89 5.63
N ILE A 118 -10.38 -13.19 5.95
CA ILE A 118 -10.84 -13.44 7.33
C ILE A 118 -11.06 -14.94 7.47
N LYS A 119 -10.36 -15.58 8.43
CA LYS A 119 -10.35 -17.03 8.60
C LYS A 119 -10.57 -17.42 10.05
N ALA A 120 -11.62 -18.19 10.30
CA ALA A 120 -11.87 -18.78 11.59
C ALA A 120 -11.03 -20.06 11.80
N VAL A 121 -10.48 -20.20 13.00
CA VAL A 121 -9.84 -21.44 13.44
C VAL A 121 -10.64 -22.04 14.60
N PHE A 122 -10.69 -23.35 14.64
CA PHE A 122 -11.42 -24.10 15.65
C PHE A 122 -10.48 -24.53 16.79
N ARG A 123 -11.06 -24.75 17.95
CA ARG A 123 -10.36 -25.39 19.05
C ARG A 123 -10.34 -26.90 18.81
N GLU A 124 -9.40 -27.37 18.01
CA GLU A 124 -9.18 -28.77 17.76
C GLU A 124 -8.16 -29.36 18.73
N PRO A 125 -8.40 -30.54 19.30
CA PRO A 125 -7.42 -31.19 20.14
C PRO A 125 -6.20 -31.62 19.29
N TYR A 126 -5.01 -31.28 19.74
CA TYR A 126 -3.76 -31.71 19.14
C TYR A 126 -2.85 -32.34 20.19
N THR A 127 -1.95 -33.21 19.79
CA THR A 127 -0.98 -33.86 20.66
C THR A 127 0.42 -33.43 20.29
N VAL A 128 1.22 -33.14 21.29
CA VAL A 128 2.62 -32.72 21.13
C VAL A 128 3.51 -33.83 21.66
N ARG A 129 4.62 -34.09 20.99
CA ARG A 129 5.56 -35.16 21.36
C ARG A 129 6.99 -34.64 21.44
N VAL A 130 7.77 -35.28 22.29
CA VAL A 130 9.22 -35.14 22.35
C VAL A 130 9.84 -36.55 22.31
N ALA A 131 10.88 -36.73 21.50
CA ALA A 131 11.58 -38.03 21.40
C ALA A 131 12.79 -38.04 22.32
N ASP A 132 13.12 -39.24 22.84
CA ASP A 132 14.36 -39.47 23.55
C ASP A 132 15.58 -39.12 22.68
N GLN A 133 16.62 -38.56 23.28
CA GLN A 133 17.84 -38.15 22.59
C GLN A 133 19.01 -39.02 22.99
N ARG A 134 19.73 -39.61 22.03
CA ARG A 134 21.00 -40.27 22.25
C ARG A 134 22.13 -39.25 22.12
N VAL A 135 23.00 -39.17 23.14
CA VAL A 135 24.06 -38.17 23.17
C VAL A 135 25.30 -38.72 23.87
N MET A 136 26.47 -38.37 23.37
CA MET A 136 27.73 -38.64 24.05
C MET A 136 27.96 -37.64 25.16
N ARG A 137 28.51 -38.10 26.31
CA ARG A 137 28.89 -37.21 27.41
C ARG A 137 29.80 -36.08 26.91
N GLY A 138 29.58 -34.85 27.38
CA GLY A 138 30.31 -33.67 26.95
C GLY A 138 29.78 -33.04 25.63
N ASN A 139 28.90 -33.71 24.88
CA ASN A 139 28.29 -33.16 23.70
C ASN A 139 27.01 -32.37 24.02
N THR A 140 26.40 -31.79 22.99
CA THR A 140 25.12 -31.07 23.12
C THR A 140 23.96 -32.00 22.76
N ALA A 141 22.93 -32.07 23.59
CA ALA A 141 21.67 -32.66 23.26
C ALA A 141 20.71 -31.62 22.67
N VAL A 142 19.89 -32.02 21.71
CA VAL A 142 18.89 -31.17 21.08
C VAL A 142 17.52 -31.84 21.17
N PHE A 143 16.62 -31.27 21.97
CA PHE A 143 15.22 -31.69 22.02
C PHE A 143 14.38 -30.78 21.13
N LYS A 144 13.55 -31.39 20.29
CA LYS A 144 12.54 -30.69 19.47
C LYS A 144 11.14 -31.11 19.92
N CYS A 145 10.28 -30.12 20.04
CA CYS A 145 8.86 -30.30 20.30
C CYS A 145 8.18 -30.60 18.96
N ILE A 146 7.69 -31.83 18.78
CA ILE A 146 7.07 -32.28 17.54
C ILE A 146 5.59 -31.87 17.59
N ILE A 147 5.24 -30.86 16.78
CA ILE A 147 3.90 -30.32 16.64
C ILE A 147 3.31 -30.89 15.35
N PRO A 148 2.02 -31.34 15.33
CA PRO A 148 1.38 -31.82 14.12
C PRO A 148 1.32 -30.73 13.04
N ALA A 149 1.58 -31.09 11.77
CA ALA A 149 1.59 -30.15 10.65
C ALA A 149 0.27 -29.39 10.47
N SER A 150 -0.87 -30.00 10.85
CA SER A 150 -2.19 -29.37 10.76
C SER A 150 -2.35 -28.12 11.65
N VAL A 151 -1.57 -28.00 12.71
CA VAL A 151 -1.62 -26.89 13.68
C VAL A 151 -0.30 -26.14 13.85
N GLU A 152 0.75 -26.56 13.17
CA GLU A 152 2.12 -26.02 13.32
C GLU A 152 2.16 -24.50 13.07
N GLU A 153 1.37 -23.99 12.12
CA GLU A 153 1.27 -22.57 11.81
C GLU A 153 0.73 -21.72 12.99
N TYR A 154 -0.07 -22.33 13.87
CA TYR A 154 -0.78 -21.63 14.95
C TYR A 154 -0.26 -21.94 16.34
N VAL A 155 0.63 -22.94 16.46
CA VAL A 155 1.13 -23.45 17.75
C VAL A 155 2.58 -23.12 17.90
N SER A 156 2.95 -22.55 19.04
CA SER A 156 4.33 -22.25 19.40
C SER A 156 4.74 -22.90 20.74
N VAL A 157 6.01 -23.25 20.87
CA VAL A 157 6.59 -23.69 22.13
C VAL A 157 6.74 -22.50 23.06
N VAL A 158 6.21 -22.59 24.28
CA VAL A 158 6.23 -21.50 25.26
C VAL A 158 7.17 -21.79 26.41
N SER A 159 7.41 -23.05 26.76
CA SER A 159 8.36 -23.42 27.83
C SER A 159 8.87 -24.84 27.67
N TRP A 160 9.98 -25.09 28.30
CA TRP A 160 10.55 -26.42 28.56
C TRP A 160 10.67 -26.66 30.07
N GLU A 161 10.47 -27.88 30.48
CA GLU A 161 10.60 -28.32 31.86
C GLU A 161 11.59 -29.46 31.95
N LYS A 162 12.37 -29.42 33.03
CA LYS A 162 13.23 -30.51 33.51
C LYS A 162 12.57 -31.05 34.79
N ASP A 163 12.11 -32.28 34.76
CA ASP A 163 11.23 -32.86 35.78
C ASP A 163 9.95 -32.01 35.97
N THR A 164 9.90 -31.20 37.01
CA THR A 164 8.79 -30.28 37.30
C THR A 164 9.24 -28.80 37.31
N VAL A 165 10.50 -28.54 36.98
CA VAL A 165 11.09 -27.19 37.02
C VAL A 165 11.15 -26.60 35.61
N SER A 166 10.58 -25.41 35.45
CA SER A 166 10.64 -24.69 34.19
C SER A 166 12.07 -24.22 33.90
N LEU A 167 12.54 -24.50 32.68
CA LEU A 167 13.87 -24.12 32.23
C LEU A 167 13.92 -22.68 31.76
N VAL A 168 14.94 -21.97 32.10
CA VAL A 168 15.24 -20.62 31.62
C VAL A 168 16.53 -20.68 30.80
N SER A 169 16.58 -19.95 29.69
CA SER A 169 17.76 -19.87 28.84
C SER A 169 18.95 -19.30 29.62
N GLY A 170 20.10 -19.98 29.53
CA GLY A 170 21.35 -19.65 30.19
C GLY A 170 22.52 -20.43 29.58
N PRO A 171 23.69 -20.41 30.23
CA PRO A 171 24.91 -21.01 29.65
C PRO A 171 24.78 -22.51 29.36
N ARG A 172 23.99 -23.25 30.14
CA ARG A 172 23.85 -24.69 29.98
C ARG A 172 22.59 -25.10 29.19
N TYR A 173 21.50 -24.40 29.37
CA TYR A 173 20.23 -24.64 28.69
C TYR A 173 19.96 -23.48 27.76
N LEU A 174 19.75 -23.74 26.48
CA LEU A 174 19.36 -22.71 25.52
C LEU A 174 18.03 -23.10 24.87
N ILE A 175 17.03 -22.25 25.02
CA ILE A 175 15.77 -22.38 24.28
C ILE A 175 15.91 -21.45 23.08
N THR A 176 15.91 -22.03 21.87
CA THR A 176 16.05 -21.27 20.62
C THR A 176 14.78 -20.51 20.29
N SER A 177 14.87 -19.53 19.41
CA SER A 177 13.72 -18.79 18.86
C SER A 177 12.69 -19.70 18.18
N MET A 178 13.09 -20.90 17.75
CA MET A 178 12.25 -21.93 17.15
C MET A 178 11.64 -22.91 18.17
N GLY A 179 11.91 -22.69 19.45
CA GLY A 179 11.39 -23.51 20.53
C GLY A 179 12.14 -24.84 20.77
N ALA A 180 13.30 -25.06 20.15
CA ALA A 180 14.15 -26.21 20.47
C ALA A 180 14.94 -25.98 21.77
N LEU A 181 15.09 -27.02 22.59
CA LEU A 181 15.92 -27.00 23.79
C LEU A 181 17.29 -27.64 23.51
N TYR A 182 18.37 -26.86 23.71
CA TYR A 182 19.75 -27.33 23.66
C TYR A 182 20.27 -27.46 25.07
N ILE A 183 20.83 -28.64 25.39
CA ILE A 183 21.53 -28.89 26.65
C ILE A 183 23.00 -29.04 26.33
N GLN A 184 23.82 -28.10 26.76
CA GLN A 184 25.24 -28.07 26.49
C GLN A 184 26.02 -28.89 27.53
N ASP A 185 27.12 -29.51 27.09
CA ASP A 185 28.04 -30.29 27.96
C ASP A 185 27.28 -31.29 28.82
N VAL A 186 26.53 -32.20 28.15
CA VAL A 186 25.67 -33.19 28.81
C VAL A 186 26.48 -34.07 29.74
N GLN A 187 26.02 -34.19 30.99
CA GLN A 187 26.64 -35.00 32.06
C GLN A 187 25.69 -36.13 32.50
N SER A 188 26.23 -37.06 33.32
CA SER A 188 25.46 -38.21 33.80
C SER A 188 24.21 -37.83 34.59
N GLU A 189 24.21 -36.70 35.26
CA GLU A 189 23.08 -36.14 36.00
C GLU A 189 21.91 -35.72 35.09
N ASP A 190 22.16 -35.38 33.81
CA ASP A 190 21.12 -35.01 32.87
C ASP A 190 20.33 -36.22 32.40
N ALA A 191 20.93 -37.41 32.40
CA ALA A 191 20.29 -38.64 31.92
C ALA A 191 19.23 -39.19 32.89
N VAL A 192 19.26 -38.81 34.16
CA VAL A 192 18.28 -39.26 35.16
C VAL A 192 16.98 -38.43 35.13
N ASN A 193 17.04 -37.26 34.48
CA ASN A 193 15.91 -36.32 34.43
C ASN A 193 15.02 -36.58 33.23
N ILE A 194 13.80 -36.08 33.30
CA ILE A 194 12.83 -36.09 32.20
C ILE A 194 12.59 -34.67 31.67
N TYR A 195 12.43 -34.56 30.37
CA TYR A 195 12.23 -33.30 29.69
C TYR A 195 10.87 -33.26 28.97
N ARG A 196 10.17 -32.14 29.08
CA ARG A 196 8.88 -31.89 28.44
C ARG A 196 8.83 -30.50 27.85
N CYS A 197 8.14 -30.32 26.72
CA CYS A 197 7.78 -29.01 26.22
C CYS A 197 6.32 -28.71 26.46
N THR A 198 6.00 -27.43 26.65
CA THR A 198 4.64 -26.92 26.67
C THR A 198 4.45 -26.00 25.47
N THR A 199 3.36 -26.21 24.74
CA THR A 199 2.98 -25.41 23.59
C THR A 199 1.71 -24.63 23.85
N ARG A 200 1.52 -23.55 23.11
CA ARG A 200 0.32 -22.73 23.15
C ARG A 200 -0.18 -22.43 21.74
N HIS A 201 -1.47 -22.66 21.53
CA HIS A 201 -2.13 -22.26 20.30
C HIS A 201 -2.41 -20.75 20.32
N ARG A 202 -1.92 -19.99 19.32
CA ARG A 202 -1.91 -18.53 19.28
C ARG A 202 -3.32 -17.91 19.41
N TYR A 203 -4.31 -18.49 18.72
CA TYR A 203 -5.66 -17.92 18.61
C TYR A 203 -6.63 -18.46 19.65
N THR A 204 -6.52 -19.74 20.03
CA THR A 204 -7.43 -20.34 21.01
C THR A 204 -6.91 -20.24 22.45
N GLY A 205 -5.61 -19.90 22.63
CA GLY A 205 -4.96 -19.87 23.93
C GLY A 205 -4.73 -21.24 24.57
N GLU A 206 -5.14 -22.33 23.90
CA GLU A 206 -5.00 -23.68 24.41
C GLU A 206 -3.53 -24.05 24.59
N THR A 207 -3.21 -24.63 25.74
CA THR A 207 -1.88 -25.15 26.05
C THR A 207 -1.86 -26.66 26.07
N ARG A 208 -0.80 -27.26 25.55
CA ARG A 208 -0.57 -28.70 25.58
C ARG A 208 0.85 -29.00 26.03
N GLN A 209 0.99 -30.01 26.90
CA GLN A 209 2.28 -30.54 27.34
C GLN A 209 2.58 -31.84 26.58
N SER A 210 3.85 -32.04 26.23
CA SER A 210 4.31 -33.26 25.55
C SER A 210 4.37 -34.46 26.51
N ASN A 211 4.59 -35.66 25.95
CA ASN A 211 5.11 -36.79 26.70
C ASN A 211 6.49 -36.46 27.32
N SER A 212 6.91 -37.25 28.25
CA SER A 212 8.26 -37.19 28.83
C SER A 212 9.29 -37.81 27.87
N ALA A 213 10.42 -37.13 27.70
CA ALA A 213 11.59 -37.63 26.99
C ALA A 213 12.82 -37.65 27.89
N ARG A 214 13.78 -38.52 27.58
CA ARG A 214 15.02 -38.71 28.34
C ARG A 214 16.26 -38.59 27.46
N LEU A 215 17.42 -38.38 28.10
CA LEU A 215 18.72 -38.50 27.47
C LEU A 215 19.25 -39.92 27.67
N LEU A 216 19.61 -40.54 26.54
CA LEU A 216 20.31 -41.82 26.51
C LEU A 216 21.78 -41.54 26.34
N LEU A 217 22.51 -41.49 27.47
CA LEU A 217 23.91 -41.09 27.51
C LEU A 217 24.82 -42.26 27.08
N SER A 218 25.84 -41.96 26.30
CA SER A 218 26.93 -42.85 25.95
C SER A 218 28.28 -42.22 26.27
N GLU A 219 29.30 -43.04 26.52
CA GLU A 219 30.66 -42.55 26.65
C GLU A 219 31.18 -42.01 25.32
N PRO A 220 32.10 -41.04 25.34
CA PRO A 220 32.66 -40.46 24.13
C PRO A 220 33.43 -41.51 23.33
N VAL A 221 33.03 -41.66 22.05
CA VAL A 221 33.74 -42.52 21.08
C VAL A 221 34.14 -41.64 19.89
N ASN A 222 35.39 -41.81 19.46
CA ASN A 222 35.89 -41.11 18.27
C ASN A 222 34.96 -41.32 17.07
N SER A 223 34.43 -40.21 16.56
CA SER A 223 33.44 -40.24 15.51
C SER A 223 33.43 -38.94 14.70
N ALA A 224 33.14 -39.08 13.42
CA ALA A 224 32.89 -37.91 12.57
C ALA A 224 31.66 -37.11 13.06
N PRO A 225 31.55 -35.82 12.76
CA PRO A 225 30.40 -35.02 13.13
C PRO A 225 29.11 -35.50 12.48
N VAL A 226 28.04 -35.58 13.28
CA VAL A 226 26.67 -35.84 12.85
C VAL A 226 25.79 -34.63 13.13
N ILE A 227 25.10 -34.12 12.10
CA ILE A 227 24.24 -32.97 12.26
C ILE A 227 23.02 -33.33 13.11
N LEU A 228 22.78 -32.57 14.17
CA LEU A 228 21.62 -32.69 15.06
C LEU A 228 20.53 -31.70 14.73
N ASP A 229 20.93 -30.51 14.31
CA ASP A 229 20.00 -29.43 13.90
C ASP A 229 20.54 -28.63 12.74
N GLY A 230 19.65 -28.20 11.85
CA GLY A 230 19.96 -27.45 10.64
C GLY A 230 18.70 -26.84 10.02
N PHE A 231 18.85 -26.21 8.88
CA PHE A 231 17.73 -25.58 8.15
C PHE A 231 17.88 -25.81 6.64
N GLU A 232 16.76 -25.86 5.95
CA GLU A 232 16.70 -25.92 4.48
C GLU A 232 16.33 -24.54 3.91
N ARG A 233 15.36 -23.89 4.51
CA ARG A 233 14.88 -22.56 4.10
C ARG A 233 14.48 -21.74 5.32
N ARG A 234 14.88 -20.46 5.32
CA ARG A 234 14.45 -19.46 6.29
C ARG A 234 13.95 -18.22 5.57
N GLU A 235 12.83 -17.68 6.03
CA GLU A 235 12.29 -16.43 5.54
C GLU A 235 12.24 -15.43 6.67
N VAL A 236 12.67 -14.20 6.39
CA VAL A 236 12.70 -13.10 7.36
C VAL A 236 12.35 -11.80 6.66
N MET A 237 11.69 -10.89 7.35
CA MET A 237 11.50 -9.52 6.87
C MET A 237 12.78 -8.72 7.08
N VAL A 238 13.08 -7.82 6.15
CA VAL A 238 14.20 -6.87 6.25
C VAL A 238 14.17 -6.14 7.59
N GLY A 239 15.33 -5.97 8.21
CA GLY A 239 15.48 -5.33 9.52
C GLY A 239 15.24 -6.24 10.72
N HIS A 240 14.66 -7.41 10.54
CA HIS A 240 14.45 -8.36 11.64
C HIS A 240 15.67 -9.25 11.86
N ARG A 241 15.71 -9.82 13.04
CA ARG A 241 16.70 -10.81 13.45
C ARG A 241 16.33 -12.19 12.91
N VAL A 242 17.34 -12.97 12.46
CA VAL A 242 17.16 -14.35 12.05
C VAL A 242 18.27 -15.23 12.61
N GLU A 243 17.91 -16.44 13.01
CA GLU A 243 18.80 -17.50 13.44
C GLU A 243 18.82 -18.63 12.40
N LEU A 244 20.03 -19.01 11.96
CA LEU A 244 20.27 -20.13 11.05
C LEU A 244 20.87 -21.26 11.87
N PRO A 245 20.10 -22.30 12.26
CA PRO A 245 20.57 -23.35 13.13
C PRO A 245 21.60 -24.22 12.42
N CYS A 246 22.66 -24.57 13.17
CA CYS A 246 23.66 -25.56 12.79
C CYS A 246 24.30 -26.12 14.03
N LYS A 247 23.94 -27.35 14.40
CA LYS A 247 24.49 -28.06 15.53
C LYS A 247 24.84 -29.49 15.17
N ALA A 248 25.97 -29.93 15.61
CA ALA A 248 26.43 -31.30 15.39
C ALA A 248 26.98 -31.93 16.69
N SER A 249 26.92 -33.25 16.74
CA SER A 249 27.57 -34.10 17.75
C SER A 249 28.75 -34.80 17.11
N GLY A 250 29.82 -35.04 17.88
CA GLY A 250 31.01 -35.74 17.42
C GLY A 250 32.10 -35.72 18.52
N HIS A 251 33.08 -36.61 18.36
CA HIS A 251 34.24 -36.63 19.24
C HIS A 251 35.53 -36.83 18.44
N PRO A 252 36.56 -35.97 18.58
CA PRO A 252 36.60 -34.69 19.36
C PRO A 252 35.52 -33.70 18.97
N THR A 253 35.23 -32.76 19.89
CA THR A 253 34.17 -31.72 19.67
C THR A 253 34.34 -31.03 18.34
N PRO A 254 33.27 -30.99 17.49
CA PRO A 254 33.34 -30.42 16.16
C PRO A 254 33.64 -28.93 16.14
N ARG A 255 34.34 -28.50 15.09
CA ARG A 255 34.55 -27.09 14.74
C ARG A 255 33.56 -26.68 13.66
N TYR A 256 33.26 -25.37 13.55
CA TYR A 256 32.23 -24.82 12.65
C TYR A 256 32.80 -23.69 11.79
N ARG A 257 32.40 -23.63 10.53
CA ARG A 257 32.66 -22.52 9.61
C ARG A 257 31.42 -22.23 8.79
N TRP A 258 31.17 -20.96 8.57
CA TRP A 258 30.06 -20.52 7.72
C TRP A 258 30.55 -19.97 6.40
N LEU A 259 29.85 -20.35 5.32
CA LEU A 259 30.04 -19.83 3.97
C LEU A 259 28.70 -19.23 3.51
N ARG A 260 28.77 -18.17 2.70
CA ARG A 260 27.63 -17.62 1.97
C ARG A 260 27.97 -17.65 0.47
N ASP A 261 27.09 -18.23 -0.34
CA ASP A 261 27.27 -18.38 -1.79
C ASP A 261 28.64 -18.94 -2.14
N ASN A 262 29.09 -19.97 -1.40
CA ASN A 262 30.39 -20.67 -1.47
C ASN A 262 31.62 -19.83 -1.09
N SER A 263 31.44 -18.62 -0.60
CA SER A 263 32.54 -17.78 -0.09
C SER A 263 32.52 -17.73 1.45
N PRO A 264 33.66 -17.68 2.11
CA PRO A 264 33.71 -17.48 3.57
C PRO A 264 32.88 -16.27 3.99
N LEU A 265 32.14 -16.40 5.07
CA LEU A 265 31.32 -15.32 5.56
C LEU A 265 32.23 -14.17 6.02
N GLU A 266 32.03 -12.98 5.41
CA GLU A 266 32.78 -11.78 5.77
C GLU A 266 32.46 -11.35 7.20
N SER A 267 33.45 -10.72 7.85
CA SER A 267 33.26 -10.16 9.19
C SER A 267 32.32 -8.96 9.13
N ASP A 268 31.13 -9.11 9.70
CA ASP A 268 30.13 -8.03 9.87
C ASP A 268 29.71 -8.06 11.34
N SER A 269 29.61 -6.89 11.97
CA SER A 269 29.18 -6.74 13.36
C SER A 269 27.76 -7.27 13.63
N ARG A 270 26.98 -7.54 12.59
CA ARG A 270 25.64 -8.13 12.67
C ARG A 270 25.63 -9.66 12.68
N TYR A 271 26.75 -10.30 12.33
CA TYR A 271 26.87 -11.74 12.28
C TYR A 271 27.53 -12.27 13.57
N HIS A 272 26.77 -13.04 14.31
CA HIS A 272 27.26 -13.64 15.57
C HIS A 272 27.15 -15.15 15.50
N GLN A 273 28.27 -15.85 15.70
CA GLN A 273 28.22 -17.28 15.91
C GLN A 273 27.68 -17.57 17.32
N SER A 274 26.51 -18.20 17.36
CA SER A 274 25.82 -18.60 18.59
C SER A 274 26.05 -20.11 18.88
N VAL A 275 25.57 -20.55 20.02
CA VAL A 275 25.56 -21.99 20.37
C VAL A 275 24.71 -22.81 19.44
N SER A 276 23.63 -22.24 18.95
CA SER A 276 22.64 -22.87 18.05
C SER A 276 22.98 -22.76 16.57
N GLY A 277 23.86 -21.80 16.17
CA GLY A 277 24.20 -21.59 14.79
C GLY A 277 24.67 -20.16 14.49
N LEU A 278 24.28 -19.60 13.35
CA LEU A 278 24.58 -18.23 12.96
C LEU A 278 23.36 -17.34 13.24
N LEU A 279 23.61 -16.27 13.98
CA LEU A 279 22.66 -15.23 14.26
C LEU A 279 22.97 -14.02 13.38
N ILE A 280 21.99 -13.50 12.68
CA ILE A 280 22.06 -12.28 11.87
C ILE A 280 21.12 -11.24 12.47
N GLU A 281 21.68 -10.18 13.03
CA GLU A 281 20.91 -9.03 13.53
C GLU A 281 20.56 -8.06 12.39
N ALA A 282 19.37 -7.47 12.42
CA ALA A 282 18.92 -6.46 11.46
C ALA A 282 19.21 -6.82 10.00
N THR A 283 18.59 -7.90 9.52
CA THR A 283 18.80 -8.46 8.17
C THR A 283 18.62 -7.40 7.06
N ARG A 284 19.47 -7.48 6.04
CA ARG A 284 19.44 -6.64 4.84
C ARG A 284 19.10 -7.49 3.60
N PRO A 285 18.61 -6.90 2.52
CA PRO A 285 18.39 -7.64 1.26
C PRO A 285 19.62 -8.41 0.77
N SER A 286 20.80 -7.82 0.96
CA SER A 286 22.09 -8.42 0.60
C SER A 286 22.46 -9.65 1.44
N ASP A 287 21.76 -9.92 2.54
CA ASP A 287 21.96 -11.13 3.34
C ASP A 287 21.23 -12.36 2.75
N ALA A 288 20.34 -12.16 1.79
CA ALA A 288 19.70 -13.26 1.07
C ALA A 288 20.74 -14.08 0.30
N GLY A 289 20.60 -15.40 0.30
CA GLY A 289 21.53 -16.28 -0.39
C GLY A 289 21.54 -17.70 0.16
N SER A 290 22.49 -18.50 -0.34
CA SER A 290 22.75 -19.86 0.12
C SER A 290 23.79 -19.83 1.23
N TYR A 291 23.46 -20.41 2.37
CA TYR A 291 24.36 -20.53 3.51
C TYR A 291 24.78 -21.97 3.70
N VAL A 292 26.05 -22.19 3.91
CA VAL A 292 26.63 -23.49 4.20
C VAL A 292 27.32 -23.43 5.54
N CYS A 293 26.88 -24.27 6.47
CA CYS A 293 27.58 -24.53 7.71
C CYS A 293 28.41 -25.80 7.55
N GLU A 294 29.73 -25.67 7.55
CA GLU A 294 30.68 -26.79 7.52
C GLU A 294 31.08 -27.13 8.95
N VAL A 295 31.04 -28.43 9.25
CA VAL A 295 31.36 -28.97 10.59
C VAL A 295 32.39 -30.07 10.43
N TRP A 296 33.49 -30.02 11.15
CA TRP A 296 34.56 -31.03 11.05
C TRP A 296 35.29 -31.31 12.37
N ASN A 297 35.87 -32.46 12.45
CA ASN A 297 36.85 -32.85 13.41
C ASN A 297 37.94 -33.73 12.77
N SER A 298 38.83 -34.34 13.55
CA SER A 298 39.90 -35.23 13.03
C SER A 298 39.38 -36.54 12.40
N PHE A 299 38.10 -36.88 12.53
CA PHE A 299 37.50 -38.13 12.04
C PHE A 299 36.59 -37.94 10.82
N GLY A 300 36.33 -36.69 10.40
CA GLY A 300 35.55 -36.41 9.24
C GLY A 300 34.88 -35.04 9.24
N ASN A 301 33.99 -34.83 8.29
CA ASN A 301 33.22 -33.61 8.14
C ASN A 301 31.74 -33.89 7.79
N SER A 302 30.91 -32.91 8.05
CA SER A 302 29.49 -32.84 7.64
C SER A 302 29.15 -31.40 7.32
N LYS A 303 28.06 -31.18 6.59
CA LYS A 303 27.57 -29.83 6.26
C LYS A 303 26.06 -29.71 6.28
N VAL A 304 25.58 -28.52 6.59
CA VAL A 304 24.19 -28.09 6.41
C VAL A 304 24.18 -27.04 5.31
N VAL A 305 23.27 -27.20 4.35
CA VAL A 305 23.04 -26.21 3.29
C VAL A 305 21.61 -25.73 3.40
N GLY A 306 21.43 -24.42 3.48
CA GLY A 306 20.09 -23.82 3.55
C GLY A 306 20.03 -22.46 2.84
N ARG A 307 18.85 -22.02 2.49
CA ARG A 307 18.60 -20.74 1.82
C ARG A 307 17.94 -19.74 2.76
N LEU A 308 18.53 -18.55 2.87
CA LEU A 308 17.92 -17.40 3.53
C LEU A 308 17.22 -16.53 2.48
N VAL A 309 15.94 -16.24 2.69
CA VAL A 309 15.12 -15.32 1.89
C VAL A 309 14.80 -14.11 2.76
N VAL A 310 15.26 -12.94 2.34
CA VAL A 310 14.96 -11.68 3.00
C VAL A 310 13.85 -10.99 2.22
N LYS A 311 12.67 -10.88 2.84
CA LYS A 311 11.49 -10.23 2.26
C LYS A 311 11.48 -8.76 2.60
N GLN A 312 11.08 -7.93 1.64
CA GLN A 312 10.82 -6.51 1.84
C GLN A 312 9.33 -6.23 1.70
N PRO A 313 8.77 -5.29 2.49
CA PRO A 313 7.39 -4.88 2.26
C PRO A 313 7.28 -4.21 0.89
N LEU A 314 6.23 -4.53 0.16
CA LEU A 314 5.91 -3.81 -1.07
C LEU A 314 5.55 -2.36 -0.73
N LYS A 315 5.99 -1.44 -1.58
CA LYS A 315 5.62 -0.03 -1.52
C LYS A 315 5.26 0.45 -2.92
N ALA A 316 4.04 0.95 -3.08
CA ALA A 316 3.56 1.59 -4.30
C ALA A 316 3.59 3.11 -4.15
N VAL A 317 3.86 3.80 -5.25
CA VAL A 317 3.85 5.26 -5.34
C VAL A 317 3.28 5.66 -6.70
N VAL A 318 2.14 6.36 -6.70
CA VAL A 318 1.53 6.90 -7.92
C VAL A 318 2.08 8.28 -8.24
N SER A 319 2.35 8.51 -9.51
CA SER A 319 2.83 9.76 -10.07
C SER A 319 1.98 10.16 -11.29
N PRO A 320 1.61 11.45 -11.43
CA PRO A 320 1.80 12.55 -10.49
C PRO A 320 0.90 12.45 -9.26
N ARG A 321 1.24 13.13 -8.16
CA ARG A 321 0.50 13.08 -6.89
C ARG A 321 -0.85 13.78 -6.90
N LYS A 322 -1.03 14.76 -7.77
CA LYS A 322 -2.29 15.46 -8.04
C LYS A 322 -2.42 15.67 -9.54
N VAL A 323 -3.59 15.46 -10.08
CA VAL A 323 -3.89 15.70 -11.49
C VAL A 323 -5.06 16.68 -11.57
N ARG A 324 -4.82 17.79 -12.26
CA ARG A 324 -5.88 18.70 -12.71
C ARG A 324 -5.87 18.70 -14.22
N GLY A 325 -6.97 18.34 -14.81
CA GLY A 325 -7.15 18.29 -16.26
C GLY A 325 -8.44 18.97 -16.67
N SER A 326 -8.63 19.13 -17.96
CA SER A 326 -9.88 19.63 -18.55
C SER A 326 -10.65 18.48 -19.17
N VAL A 327 -11.94 18.63 -19.28
CA VAL A 327 -12.78 17.72 -20.07
C VAL A 327 -12.20 17.60 -21.49
N GLY A 328 -12.10 16.38 -22.01
CA GLY A 328 -11.50 16.05 -23.29
C GLY A 328 -9.97 15.88 -23.28
N SER A 329 -9.29 16.16 -22.15
CA SER A 329 -7.84 15.98 -22.06
C SER A 329 -7.45 14.51 -21.86
N GLN A 330 -6.15 14.24 -22.05
CA GLN A 330 -5.53 12.96 -21.69
C GLN A 330 -4.94 13.06 -20.29
N VAL A 331 -5.13 11.99 -19.51
CA VAL A 331 -4.50 11.82 -18.18
C VAL A 331 -3.65 10.57 -18.20
N SER A 332 -2.41 10.68 -17.75
CA SER A 332 -1.47 9.56 -17.60
C SER A 332 -1.03 9.43 -16.16
N LEU A 333 -1.15 8.23 -15.61
CA LEU A 333 -0.72 7.88 -14.26
C LEU A 333 0.32 6.77 -14.34
N PHE A 334 1.35 6.85 -13.50
CA PHE A 334 2.39 5.84 -13.37
C PHE A 334 2.47 5.35 -11.93
N CYS A 335 2.49 4.05 -11.73
CA CYS A 335 2.64 3.41 -10.42
C CYS A 335 4.02 2.77 -10.31
N SER A 336 4.88 3.33 -9.48
CA SER A 336 6.18 2.76 -9.14
C SER A 336 6.04 1.83 -7.95
N VAL A 337 6.58 0.61 -8.06
CA VAL A 337 6.56 -0.39 -6.98
C VAL A 337 7.99 -0.75 -6.60
N THR A 338 8.24 -0.85 -5.30
CA THR A 338 9.52 -1.30 -4.72
C THR A 338 9.28 -2.40 -3.71
N GLY A 339 10.31 -3.21 -3.41
CA GLY A 339 10.24 -4.30 -2.44
C GLY A 339 10.19 -5.69 -3.05
N SER A 340 9.91 -5.80 -4.35
CA SER A 340 9.99 -7.06 -5.11
C SER A 340 10.13 -6.75 -6.59
N ASP A 341 10.76 -7.65 -7.34
CA ASP A 341 10.83 -7.59 -8.81
C ASP A 341 9.62 -8.29 -9.45
N GLU A 342 8.96 -9.16 -8.72
CA GLU A 342 7.75 -9.86 -9.16
C GLU A 342 6.53 -9.25 -8.47
N TYR A 343 5.69 -8.57 -9.22
CA TYR A 343 4.42 -8.00 -8.75
C TYR A 343 3.47 -7.80 -9.92
N GLU A 344 2.18 -7.66 -9.63
CA GLU A 344 1.13 -7.32 -10.59
C GLU A 344 0.39 -6.08 -10.10
N ILE A 345 0.11 -5.14 -11.00
CA ILE A 345 -0.67 -3.94 -10.71
C ILE A 345 -2.08 -4.06 -11.25
N SER A 346 -3.03 -3.65 -10.43
CA SER A 346 -4.42 -3.41 -10.81
C SER A 346 -4.80 -1.96 -10.49
N TRP A 347 -5.47 -1.30 -11.44
CA TRP A 347 -5.96 0.06 -11.27
C TRP A 347 -7.44 0.08 -10.91
N TYR A 348 -7.81 1.02 -10.04
CA TYR A 348 -9.19 1.25 -9.62
C TYR A 348 -9.54 2.74 -9.71
N ARG A 349 -10.79 3.03 -10.06
CA ARG A 349 -11.39 4.36 -10.00
C ARG A 349 -12.63 4.30 -9.12
N ASN A 350 -12.68 5.14 -8.09
CA ASN A 350 -13.80 5.18 -7.14
C ASN A 350 -14.20 3.77 -6.62
N ALA A 351 -13.19 2.96 -6.27
CA ALA A 351 -13.30 1.58 -5.79
C ALA A 351 -13.71 0.52 -6.85
N GLU A 352 -13.90 0.89 -8.10
CA GLU A 352 -14.19 -0.01 -9.21
C GLU A 352 -12.93 -0.29 -10.03
N LYS A 353 -12.73 -1.57 -10.41
CA LYS A 353 -11.57 -1.98 -11.20
C LYS A 353 -11.63 -1.41 -12.61
N ILE A 354 -10.52 -0.83 -13.06
CA ILE A 354 -10.36 -0.30 -14.40
C ILE A 354 -9.87 -1.43 -15.31
N TYR A 355 -10.51 -1.57 -16.46
CA TYR A 355 -10.12 -2.50 -17.51
C TYR A 355 -9.68 -1.75 -18.76
N GLN A 356 -8.86 -2.40 -19.56
CA GLN A 356 -8.48 -1.86 -20.87
C GLN A 356 -9.69 -1.67 -21.77
N GLY A 357 -9.75 -0.55 -22.49
CA GLY A 357 -10.87 -0.18 -23.35
C GLY A 357 -10.46 0.81 -24.43
N ILE A 358 -11.42 1.36 -25.16
CA ILE A 358 -11.17 2.26 -26.30
C ILE A 358 -10.39 3.51 -25.86
N ASN A 359 -10.79 4.13 -24.74
CA ASN A 359 -10.19 5.35 -24.21
C ASN A 359 -9.29 5.08 -23.00
N VAL A 360 -9.01 3.82 -22.67
CA VAL A 360 -8.21 3.41 -21.52
C VAL A 360 -7.16 2.44 -21.95
N ARG A 361 -5.89 2.79 -21.77
CA ARG A 361 -4.74 1.91 -22.03
C ARG A 361 -3.99 1.65 -20.73
N ILE A 362 -3.77 0.37 -20.45
CA ILE A 362 -2.94 -0.09 -19.35
C ILE A 362 -1.73 -0.76 -19.99
N THR A 363 -0.53 -0.25 -19.70
CA THR A 363 0.72 -0.69 -20.33
C THR A 363 1.85 -0.83 -19.30
N GLY A 364 2.96 -1.43 -19.73
CA GLY A 364 4.08 -1.80 -18.87
C GLY A 364 4.09 -3.31 -18.61
N ILE A 365 5.23 -3.84 -18.16
CA ILE A 365 5.40 -5.29 -17.91
C ILE A 365 4.45 -5.77 -16.82
N ASN A 366 4.21 -4.95 -15.80
CA ASN A 366 3.35 -5.24 -14.65
C ASN A 366 2.14 -4.29 -14.58
N ASN A 367 1.73 -3.67 -15.71
CA ASN A 367 0.60 -2.73 -15.80
C ASN A 367 0.84 -1.40 -15.05
N GLU A 368 2.08 -0.90 -15.05
CA GLU A 368 2.48 0.30 -14.30
C GLU A 368 1.84 1.60 -14.81
N ASN A 369 1.55 1.66 -16.11
CA ASN A 369 1.02 2.87 -16.75
C ASN A 369 -0.47 2.75 -17.00
N LEU A 370 -1.22 3.75 -16.55
CA LEU A 370 -2.63 3.96 -16.88
C LEU A 370 -2.75 5.25 -17.69
N VAL A 371 -3.19 5.14 -18.94
CA VAL A 371 -3.45 6.28 -19.85
C VAL A 371 -4.92 6.32 -20.20
N MET A 372 -5.54 7.47 -19.96
CA MET A 372 -6.96 7.73 -20.24
C MET A 372 -7.07 8.89 -21.20
N GLU A 373 -7.80 8.70 -22.28
CA GLU A 373 -8.00 9.70 -23.35
C GLU A 373 -9.43 10.22 -23.35
N GLY A 374 -9.61 11.49 -23.77
CA GLY A 374 -10.95 12.07 -23.91
C GLY A 374 -11.76 12.11 -22.62
N MET A 375 -11.12 12.42 -21.49
CA MET A 375 -11.71 12.40 -20.15
C MET A 375 -13.03 13.18 -20.07
N ALA A 376 -14.10 12.54 -19.65
CA ALA A 376 -15.36 13.17 -19.31
C ALA A 376 -15.35 13.69 -17.87
N LYS A 377 -16.24 14.64 -17.52
CA LYS A 377 -16.34 15.16 -16.15
C LYS A 377 -16.59 14.06 -15.11
N SER A 378 -17.33 13.02 -15.49
CA SER A 378 -17.59 11.83 -14.68
C SER A 378 -16.34 10.98 -14.41
N ASP A 379 -15.25 11.16 -15.16
CA ASP A 379 -14.01 10.41 -14.98
C ASP A 379 -13.12 11.02 -13.88
N GLY A 380 -13.48 12.17 -13.33
CA GLY A 380 -12.88 12.71 -12.13
C GLY A 380 -13.12 11.79 -10.92
N GLY A 381 -12.18 11.78 -9.96
CA GLY A 381 -12.32 10.99 -8.74
C GLY A 381 -11.00 10.46 -8.20
N ALA A 382 -11.10 9.49 -7.31
CA ALA A 382 -9.96 8.82 -6.68
C ALA A 382 -9.50 7.63 -7.52
N TYR A 383 -8.24 7.67 -7.96
CA TYR A 383 -7.59 6.58 -8.68
C TYR A 383 -6.60 5.88 -7.75
N GLN A 384 -6.69 4.57 -7.67
CA GLN A 384 -5.85 3.75 -6.82
C GLN A 384 -5.07 2.75 -7.66
N CYS A 385 -3.77 2.64 -7.35
CA CYS A 385 -2.88 1.59 -7.83
C CYS A 385 -2.74 0.55 -6.72
N PHE A 386 -3.08 -0.71 -7.01
CA PHE A 386 -2.84 -1.86 -6.15
C PHE A 386 -1.72 -2.70 -6.74
N ALA A 387 -0.64 -2.89 -5.99
CA ALA A 387 0.43 -3.81 -6.34
C ALA A 387 0.38 -5.04 -5.43
N ARG A 388 0.47 -6.23 -6.02
CA ARG A 388 0.38 -7.51 -5.30
C ARG A 388 1.50 -8.44 -5.71
N ASN A 389 2.08 -9.15 -4.73
CA ASN A 389 3.01 -10.25 -4.91
C ASN A 389 2.66 -11.38 -3.93
N GLY A 390 2.09 -12.46 -4.42
CA GLY A 390 1.65 -13.58 -3.57
C GLY A 390 0.75 -13.12 -2.42
N LYS A 391 1.26 -13.23 -1.18
CA LYS A 391 0.55 -12.81 0.03
C LYS A 391 0.73 -11.33 0.39
N MET A 392 1.67 -10.61 -0.25
CA MET A 392 1.91 -9.19 0.04
C MET A 392 1.15 -8.31 -0.95
N SER A 393 0.56 -7.23 -0.47
CA SER A 393 -0.03 -6.20 -1.31
C SER A 393 0.22 -4.81 -0.72
N THR A 394 0.13 -3.81 -1.57
CA THR A 394 0.25 -2.40 -1.21
C THR A 394 -0.61 -1.58 -2.15
N GLN A 395 -0.89 -0.36 -1.78
CA GLN A 395 -1.64 0.57 -2.61
C GLN A 395 -1.15 2.00 -2.43
N ASP A 396 -1.39 2.81 -3.46
CA ASP A 396 -1.29 4.26 -3.38
C ASP A 396 -2.41 4.89 -4.22
N LEU A 397 -2.68 6.16 -3.99
CA LEU A 397 -3.80 6.85 -4.64
C LEU A 397 -3.43 8.23 -5.15
N VAL A 398 -4.19 8.68 -6.15
CA VAL A 398 -4.13 10.04 -6.68
C VAL A 398 -5.53 10.57 -6.91
N GLN A 399 -5.74 11.85 -6.62
CA GLN A 399 -6.98 12.57 -6.94
C GLN A 399 -6.87 13.19 -8.33
N VAL A 400 -7.79 12.82 -9.22
CA VAL A 400 -7.95 13.43 -10.54
C VAL A 400 -9.15 14.38 -10.50
N VAL A 401 -8.88 15.67 -10.68
CA VAL A 401 -9.91 16.72 -10.72
C VAL A 401 -10.01 17.22 -12.16
N LEU A 402 -11.20 17.11 -12.74
CA LEU A 402 -11.46 17.60 -14.07
C LEU A 402 -12.26 18.91 -13.97
N GLU A 403 -11.63 19.99 -14.45
CA GLU A 403 -12.24 21.29 -14.49
C GLU A 403 -13.13 21.38 -15.73
N ASP A 404 -14.23 22.13 -15.60
CA ASP A 404 -15.08 22.47 -16.73
C ASP A 404 -14.30 23.39 -17.65
N GLY A 405 -13.95 22.89 -18.82
CA GLY A 405 -13.16 23.59 -19.82
C GLY A 405 -13.94 24.61 -20.65
N THR A 406 -15.24 24.85 -20.33
CA THR A 406 -16.08 25.80 -21.07
C THR A 406 -15.46 27.19 -21.07
N PRO A 407 -15.58 27.93 -22.19
CA PRO A 407 -15.10 29.30 -22.26
C PRO A 407 -15.76 30.18 -21.19
N LYS A 408 -14.97 31.03 -20.55
CA LYS A 408 -15.46 32.07 -19.62
C LYS A 408 -14.89 33.41 -20.02
N ILE A 409 -15.74 34.38 -20.24
CA ILE A 409 -15.32 35.77 -20.51
C ILE A 409 -14.87 36.38 -19.18
N LEU A 410 -13.63 36.85 -19.13
CA LEU A 410 -13.03 37.49 -17.97
C LEU A 410 -13.28 38.99 -17.98
N SER A 411 -13.19 39.59 -19.17
CA SER A 411 -13.50 40.97 -19.41
C SER A 411 -13.85 41.18 -20.91
N ALA A 412 -14.67 42.16 -21.20
CA ALA A 412 -15.04 42.51 -22.56
C ALA A 412 -15.22 44.03 -22.69
N PHE A 413 -15.36 44.48 -23.91
CA PHE A 413 -15.66 45.87 -24.25
C PHE A 413 -16.99 46.33 -23.64
N SER A 414 -17.14 47.63 -23.43
CA SER A 414 -18.37 48.25 -22.93
C SER A 414 -19.08 49.05 -24.02
N GLU A 415 -20.32 49.42 -23.75
CA GLU A 415 -21.03 50.39 -24.58
C GLU A 415 -20.25 51.68 -24.74
N LYS A 416 -20.21 52.24 -25.94
CA LYS A 416 -19.44 53.41 -26.30
C LYS A 416 -20.15 54.26 -27.33
N VAL A 417 -19.95 55.53 -27.25
CA VAL A 417 -20.33 56.50 -28.30
C VAL A 417 -19.04 57.03 -28.92
N VAL A 418 -18.90 57.02 -30.20
CA VAL A 418 -17.71 57.44 -30.95
C VAL A 418 -18.14 58.32 -32.13
N SER A 419 -17.23 59.24 -32.53
CA SER A 419 -17.44 60.08 -33.69
C SER A 419 -17.03 59.33 -34.97
N PRO A 420 -17.65 59.67 -36.13
CA PRO A 420 -17.17 59.16 -37.42
C PRO A 420 -15.70 59.50 -37.66
N ASN A 421 -14.95 58.58 -38.27
CA ASN A 421 -13.52 58.58 -38.53
C ASN A 421 -12.62 58.42 -37.28
N GLU A 422 -13.15 58.24 -36.06
CA GLU A 422 -12.36 57.84 -34.91
C GLU A 422 -12.09 56.33 -34.96
N PRO A 423 -10.88 55.89 -34.59
CA PRO A 423 -10.60 54.45 -34.48
C PRO A 423 -11.21 53.87 -33.21
N ILE A 424 -11.73 52.65 -33.31
CA ILE A 424 -12.16 51.86 -32.14
C ILE A 424 -11.43 50.54 -32.05
N SER A 425 -11.17 50.11 -30.79
CA SER A 425 -10.65 48.81 -30.49
C SER A 425 -11.57 48.16 -29.46
N LEU A 426 -12.15 47.02 -29.83
CA LEU A 426 -12.98 46.16 -28.98
C LEU A 426 -12.16 44.97 -28.55
N VAL A 427 -12.18 44.61 -27.28
CA VAL A 427 -11.41 43.49 -26.73
C VAL A 427 -12.36 42.51 -26.03
N CYS A 428 -12.13 41.23 -26.26
CA CYS A 428 -12.79 40.14 -25.58
C CYS A 428 -11.70 39.23 -24.94
N HIS A 429 -11.62 39.25 -23.63
CA HIS A 429 -10.66 38.44 -22.86
C HIS A 429 -11.36 37.19 -22.35
N VAL A 430 -10.91 36.04 -22.78
CA VAL A 430 -11.55 34.75 -22.48
C VAL A 430 -10.55 33.71 -22.05
N LYS A 431 -10.95 32.89 -21.08
CA LYS A 431 -10.25 31.66 -20.70
C LYS A 431 -11.09 30.44 -21.02
N GLY A 432 -10.45 29.32 -21.32
CA GLY A 432 -11.10 28.02 -21.56
C GLY A 432 -10.07 26.99 -21.99
N THR A 433 -10.40 25.72 -21.80
CA THR A 433 -9.54 24.61 -22.20
C THR A 433 -10.35 23.55 -22.94
N PRO A 434 -10.03 23.21 -24.19
CA PRO A 434 -8.99 23.82 -25.04
C PRO A 434 -9.15 25.31 -25.24
N LEU A 435 -8.08 26.01 -25.69
CA LEU A 435 -8.10 27.44 -25.93
C LEU A 435 -9.26 27.82 -26.86
N PRO A 436 -10.12 28.78 -26.42
CA PRO A 436 -11.29 29.16 -27.23
C PRO A 436 -10.90 29.88 -28.53
N THR A 437 -11.71 29.66 -29.57
CA THR A 437 -11.77 30.52 -30.73
C THR A 437 -12.80 31.61 -30.50
N VAL A 438 -12.48 32.85 -30.93
CA VAL A 438 -13.39 33.99 -30.78
C VAL A 438 -13.82 34.46 -32.16
N THR A 439 -15.11 34.62 -32.35
CA THR A 439 -15.73 35.18 -33.55
C THR A 439 -16.46 36.47 -33.21
N TRP A 440 -16.46 37.41 -34.12
CA TRP A 440 -17.08 38.71 -33.97
C TRP A 440 -18.26 38.89 -34.93
N THR A 441 -19.37 39.43 -34.44
CA THR A 441 -20.52 39.83 -35.25
C THR A 441 -20.93 41.25 -34.93
N LEU A 442 -21.49 41.94 -35.91
CA LEU A 442 -22.17 43.22 -35.80
C LEU A 442 -23.62 43.04 -36.24
N ASP A 443 -24.56 43.33 -35.34
CA ASP A 443 -26.01 43.12 -35.55
C ASP A 443 -26.34 41.70 -36.07
N ASP A 444 -25.65 40.70 -35.48
CA ASP A 444 -25.68 39.28 -35.80
C ASP A 444 -25.00 38.83 -37.10
N ASP A 445 -24.57 39.77 -37.95
CA ASP A 445 -23.80 39.46 -39.15
C ASP A 445 -22.30 39.30 -38.85
N PRO A 446 -21.60 38.33 -39.45
CA PRO A 446 -20.17 38.14 -39.23
C PRO A 446 -19.38 39.38 -39.71
N VAL A 447 -18.51 39.91 -38.83
CA VAL A 447 -17.58 40.97 -39.23
C VAL A 447 -16.54 40.38 -40.18
N ILE A 448 -16.47 40.93 -41.38
CA ILE A 448 -15.53 40.53 -42.42
C ILE A 448 -14.22 41.30 -42.23
N LYS A 449 -13.10 40.59 -42.25
CA LYS A 449 -11.77 41.20 -42.20
C LYS A 449 -11.47 41.87 -43.53
N ASP A 450 -11.26 43.21 -43.48
CA ASP A 450 -10.93 44.02 -44.64
C ASP A 450 -9.79 45.05 -44.26
N SER A 451 -9.60 46.09 -45.05
CA SER A 451 -8.67 47.14 -44.79
C SER A 451 -9.02 48.00 -43.58
N ASN A 452 -10.28 48.10 -43.21
CA ASN A 452 -10.82 48.90 -42.12
C ASN A 452 -11.03 48.07 -40.81
N HIS A 453 -11.42 46.79 -40.98
CA HIS A 453 -11.71 45.88 -39.88
C HIS A 453 -10.59 44.88 -39.73
N ARG A 454 -9.83 44.98 -38.64
CA ARG A 454 -8.72 44.06 -38.34
C ARG A 454 -9.01 43.27 -37.06
N MET A 455 -8.87 41.93 -37.15
CA MET A 455 -8.99 41.05 -36.03
C MET A 455 -7.65 40.46 -35.67
N ASP A 456 -7.24 40.62 -34.40
CA ASP A 456 -5.99 40.13 -33.86
C ASP A 456 -6.28 39.23 -32.64
N ARG A 457 -5.41 38.25 -32.45
CA ARG A 457 -5.49 37.31 -31.31
C ARG A 457 -4.16 37.22 -30.65
N ILE A 458 -4.13 37.36 -29.29
CA ILE A 458 -2.94 37.21 -28.45
C ILE A 458 -3.25 36.15 -27.42
N ILE A 459 -2.29 35.28 -27.14
CA ILE A 459 -2.32 34.33 -26.02
C ILE A 459 -1.48 34.92 -24.91
N THR A 460 -2.06 35.14 -23.74
CA THR A 460 -1.36 35.67 -22.57
C THR A 460 -0.42 34.61 -21.95
N THR A 461 0.50 35.04 -21.10
CA THR A 461 1.38 34.13 -20.32
C THR A 461 0.60 33.20 -19.41
N GLU A 462 -0.62 33.57 -19.02
CA GLU A 462 -1.54 32.75 -18.22
C GLU A 462 -2.34 31.75 -19.05
N GLY A 463 -2.14 31.72 -20.38
CA GLY A 463 -2.86 30.83 -21.30
C GLY A 463 -4.29 31.30 -21.61
N HIS A 464 -4.59 32.58 -21.45
CA HIS A 464 -5.87 33.16 -21.87
C HIS A 464 -5.81 33.71 -23.28
N VAL A 465 -6.95 33.90 -23.92
CA VAL A 465 -7.09 34.50 -25.25
C VAL A 465 -7.60 35.94 -25.13
N LEU A 466 -6.83 36.88 -25.67
CA LEU A 466 -7.28 38.23 -25.93
C LEU A 466 -7.60 38.36 -27.44
N SER A 467 -8.84 38.59 -27.78
CA SER A 467 -9.27 38.85 -29.16
C SER A 467 -9.62 40.30 -29.29
N TYR A 468 -9.04 40.92 -30.28
CA TYR A 468 -9.26 42.35 -30.64
C TYR A 468 -10.00 42.42 -31.95
N LEU A 469 -10.98 43.34 -32.01
CA LEU A 469 -11.53 43.85 -33.25
C LEU A 469 -11.21 45.33 -33.30
N ASN A 470 -10.38 45.73 -34.26
CA ASN A 470 -9.95 47.07 -34.47
C ASN A 470 -10.60 47.60 -35.76
N VAL A 471 -11.30 48.73 -35.64
CA VAL A 471 -11.85 49.49 -36.80
C VAL A 471 -11.03 50.76 -36.91
N SER A 472 -10.35 50.93 -38.06
CA SER A 472 -9.36 52.03 -38.23
C SER A 472 -10.03 53.37 -38.42
N GLN A 473 -11.16 53.41 -39.13
CA GLN A 473 -11.95 54.61 -39.39
C GLN A 473 -13.43 54.24 -39.30
N THR A 474 -14.12 54.66 -38.22
CA THR A 474 -15.51 54.32 -38.00
C THR A 474 -16.43 55.07 -38.97
N GLN A 475 -17.37 54.39 -39.55
CA GLN A 475 -18.47 54.89 -40.35
C GLN A 475 -19.76 54.76 -39.55
N VAL A 476 -20.80 55.50 -39.96
CA VAL A 476 -22.13 55.41 -39.34
C VAL A 476 -22.69 53.97 -39.42
N THR A 477 -22.30 53.24 -40.47
CA THR A 477 -22.65 51.83 -40.69
C THR A 477 -21.94 50.86 -39.73
N ASP A 478 -20.89 51.30 -39.03
CA ASP A 478 -20.19 50.52 -38.02
C ASP A 478 -20.84 50.69 -36.63
N GLY A 479 -21.89 51.48 -36.51
CA GLY A 479 -22.73 51.56 -35.33
C GLY A 479 -23.69 50.40 -35.26
N GLY A 480 -23.77 49.72 -34.10
CA GLY A 480 -24.63 48.55 -33.91
C GLY A 480 -24.27 47.76 -32.67
N VAL A 481 -24.81 46.57 -32.57
CA VAL A 481 -24.53 45.64 -31.45
C VAL A 481 -23.40 44.70 -31.86
N TYR A 482 -22.22 44.94 -31.27
CA TYR A 482 -21.10 44.01 -31.43
C TYR A 482 -21.21 42.85 -30.44
N ARG A 483 -20.95 41.64 -30.96
CA ARG A 483 -20.92 40.43 -30.13
C ARG A 483 -19.62 39.67 -30.35
N CYS A 484 -18.94 39.27 -29.26
CA CYS A 484 -17.88 38.27 -29.31
C CYS A 484 -18.41 36.92 -28.82
N THR A 485 -18.30 35.89 -29.65
CA THR A 485 -18.69 34.51 -29.32
C THR A 485 -17.43 33.67 -29.21
N CYS A 486 -17.27 33.02 -28.05
CA CYS A 486 -16.08 32.25 -27.71
C CYS A 486 -16.45 30.76 -27.62
N ASN A 487 -15.85 29.93 -28.46
CA ASN A 487 -16.18 28.51 -28.62
C ASN A 487 -14.96 27.63 -28.40
N ASN A 488 -15.14 26.48 -27.71
CA ASN A 488 -14.22 25.36 -27.73
C ASN A 488 -15.00 24.02 -27.72
N SER A 489 -14.32 22.89 -27.64
CA SER A 489 -14.98 21.56 -27.60
C SER A 489 -15.82 21.31 -26.34
N ALA A 490 -15.66 22.13 -25.28
CA ALA A 490 -16.43 22.01 -24.04
C ALA A 490 -17.70 22.88 -24.02
N GLY A 491 -17.82 23.86 -24.90
CA GLY A 491 -19.00 24.73 -24.97
C GLY A 491 -18.76 26.09 -25.59
N SER A 492 -19.74 26.99 -25.43
CA SER A 492 -19.77 28.34 -26.01
C SER A 492 -20.24 29.36 -24.98
N VAL A 493 -19.70 30.58 -25.07
CA VAL A 493 -20.15 31.75 -24.32
C VAL A 493 -20.05 32.98 -25.20
N SER A 494 -20.97 33.93 -25.10
CA SER A 494 -20.96 35.18 -25.85
C SER A 494 -21.19 36.38 -24.94
N TYR A 495 -20.69 37.54 -25.38
CA TYR A 495 -20.92 38.83 -24.78
C TYR A 495 -21.22 39.84 -25.88
N GLN A 496 -22.14 40.78 -25.63
CA GLN A 496 -22.50 41.84 -26.57
C GLN A 496 -22.66 43.18 -25.88
N ALA A 497 -22.33 44.25 -26.62
CA ALA A 497 -22.56 45.62 -26.22
C ALA A 497 -22.74 46.50 -27.44
N ARG A 498 -23.42 47.62 -27.30
CA ARG A 498 -23.73 48.56 -28.38
C ARG A 498 -22.62 49.60 -28.52
N ILE A 499 -22.22 49.85 -29.76
CA ILE A 499 -21.33 50.95 -30.15
C ILE A 499 -22.18 51.89 -31.02
N ASN A 500 -22.32 53.14 -30.58
CA ASN A 500 -23.06 54.17 -31.29
C ASN A 500 -22.05 55.08 -32.02
N VAL A 501 -22.20 55.21 -33.33
CA VAL A 501 -21.39 56.16 -34.13
C VAL A 501 -22.27 57.35 -34.45
N GLN A 502 -22.00 58.48 -33.81
CA GLN A 502 -22.77 59.71 -33.95
C GLN A 502 -21.87 60.92 -34.17
N PRO A 503 -22.21 61.88 -35.07
CA PRO A 503 -21.50 63.13 -35.15
C PRO A 503 -21.59 63.89 -33.82
N VAL A 504 -20.49 64.42 -33.35
CA VAL A 504 -20.50 65.37 -32.24
C VAL A 504 -21.02 66.69 -32.81
N PHE A 505 -22.23 67.08 -32.42
CA PHE A 505 -22.72 68.43 -32.70
C PHE A 505 -22.10 69.31 -31.59
N ASP A 506 -21.08 70.14 -31.96
CA ASP A 506 -20.61 71.22 -31.10
C ASP A 506 -21.80 72.16 -30.80
N GLN A 507 -22.10 72.36 -29.52
CA GLN A 507 -23.04 73.33 -29.04
C GLN A 507 -22.37 74.72 -28.93
#